data_47e2ed22862c6ebf20b5a2d0bc452b59
#
_entry.id   47e2ed22862c6ebf20b5a2d0bc452b59
#
_cell.length_a   1.000
_cell.length_b   1.000
_cell.length_c   1.000
_cell.angle_alpha   90.00
_cell.angle_beta   90.00
_cell.angle_gamma   90.00
#
_symmetry.space_group_name_H-M   'P 1'
#
loop_
_entity.id
_entity.type
_entity.pdbx_description
1 polymer ?
#
loop_
_entity_poly.entity_id
_entity_poly.type
_entity_poly.pdbx_seq_one_letter_code
_entity_poly.pdbx_strand_id
1 'polypeptide(L)'
;MSIGFVVVSYNSEAVLGDCLKRIPQHYEIVVVDNASEDKSTEVAKSYATHVITNAENLGFGAACNQGARLLTTTHVFFLNPDAHLSQSALYELEKAIEKFPDAGGFGPRVKNLGQTKSFRSKSYIQQGRYLEDCQVPTDYAEVDFIDGAALICNRDLFLKLSGFDENIFLYYEDDDLSYRIRCCGKALIYVPQALVLHAKKSSSKPKFRLHYLRSWHETRSRMKLSKKYGLPFDHRREKKRALIRLFRSVITLKFRQAARYLGVTHALDLSRPEVR
;
A
#
# COMPACT_ATOMS: atom_id res chain seq x y z
N MET A 1 21.77 1.26 -13.24
CA MET A 1 20.51 1.12 -12.47
C MET A 1 20.70 1.72 -11.10
N SER A 2 19.70 2.47 -10.57
CA SER A 2 19.70 3.01 -9.22
C SER A 2 18.27 2.95 -8.62
N ILE A 3 18.17 2.65 -7.33
CA ILE A 3 16.90 2.58 -6.60
C ILE A 3 16.89 3.70 -5.56
N GLY A 4 15.79 4.44 -5.49
CA GLY A 4 15.52 5.39 -4.42
C GLY A 4 14.29 4.96 -3.62
N PHE A 5 14.26 5.24 -2.35
CA PHE A 5 13.18 4.84 -1.45
C PHE A 5 12.24 5.99 -1.17
N VAL A 6 10.94 5.69 -1.15
CA VAL A 6 9.91 6.56 -0.61
C VAL A 6 9.21 5.83 0.52
N VAL A 7 9.27 6.42 1.72
CA VAL A 7 8.60 5.90 2.91
C VAL A 7 7.60 6.95 3.40
N VAL A 8 6.32 6.60 3.43
CA VAL A 8 5.27 7.48 3.96
C VAL A 8 5.07 7.20 5.44
N SER A 9 5.22 8.23 6.27
CA SER A 9 5.02 8.17 7.71
C SER A 9 3.73 8.88 8.13
N TYR A 10 2.98 8.26 9.01
CA TYR A 10 1.85 8.86 9.73
C TYR A 10 1.74 8.23 11.11
N ASN A 11 2.14 8.96 12.15
CA ASN A 11 2.19 8.47 13.53
C ASN A 11 2.94 7.12 13.63
N SER A 12 4.14 7.06 13.08
CA SER A 12 4.94 5.84 12.91
C SER A 12 6.22 5.81 13.74
N GLU A 13 6.38 6.70 14.74
CA GLU A 13 7.57 6.81 15.60
C GLU A 13 8.10 5.44 16.07
N ALA A 14 7.19 4.56 16.49
CA ALA A 14 7.54 3.28 17.08
C ALA A 14 8.16 2.25 16.10
N VAL A 15 8.02 2.47 14.78
CA VAL A 15 8.42 1.47 13.77
C VAL A 15 9.32 2.04 12.67
N LEU A 16 9.23 3.34 12.40
CA LEU A 16 9.91 4.01 11.29
C LEU A 16 11.44 3.85 11.37
N GLY A 17 12.02 4.03 12.56
CA GLY A 17 13.46 3.88 12.76
C GLY A 17 13.98 2.49 12.42
N ASP A 18 13.25 1.45 12.79
CA ASP A 18 13.61 0.06 12.48
C ASP A 18 13.47 -0.28 10.99
N CYS A 19 12.54 0.35 10.30
CA CYS A 19 12.42 0.28 8.82
C CYS A 19 13.64 0.94 8.17
N LEU A 20 13.88 2.22 8.47
CA LEU A 20 14.91 3.03 7.81
C LEU A 20 16.34 2.52 8.05
N LYS A 21 16.66 2.01 9.23
CA LYS A 21 17.97 1.39 9.56
C LYS A 21 18.33 0.20 8.66
N ARG A 22 17.35 -0.46 8.05
CA ARG A 22 17.54 -1.62 7.16
C ARG A 22 17.77 -1.24 5.72
N ILE A 23 17.64 0.04 5.39
CA ILE A 23 17.97 0.59 4.08
C ILE A 23 19.43 1.06 4.17
N PRO A 24 20.35 0.52 3.36
CA PRO A 24 21.74 0.98 3.38
C PRO A 24 21.86 2.46 3.02
N GLN A 25 22.75 3.19 3.69
CA GLN A 25 22.85 4.65 3.61
C GLN A 25 23.28 5.20 2.24
N HIS A 26 23.76 4.36 1.33
CA HIS A 26 24.12 4.79 -0.02
C HIS A 26 22.91 4.93 -0.95
N TYR A 27 21.72 4.46 -0.54
CA TYR A 27 20.49 4.71 -1.29
C TYR A 27 19.91 6.09 -0.94
N GLU A 28 19.30 6.72 -1.95
CA GLU A 28 18.51 7.94 -1.75
C GLU A 28 17.20 7.58 -1.03
N ILE A 29 16.92 8.21 0.11
CA ILE A 29 15.75 7.94 0.94
C ILE A 29 14.96 9.23 1.12
N VAL A 30 13.72 9.24 0.64
CA VAL A 30 12.75 10.30 0.88
C VAL A 30 11.71 9.80 1.86
N VAL A 31 11.59 10.45 3.00
CA VAL A 31 10.48 10.22 3.93
C VAL A 31 9.46 11.32 3.78
N VAL A 32 8.21 10.96 3.56
CA VAL A 32 7.09 11.90 3.53
C VAL A 32 6.27 11.73 4.80
N ASP A 33 6.40 12.69 5.71
CA ASP A 33 5.60 12.73 6.93
C ASP A 33 4.25 13.37 6.63
N ASN A 34 3.21 12.58 6.79
CA ASN A 34 1.86 12.93 6.37
C ASN A 34 1.04 13.54 7.52
N ALA A 35 1.59 14.59 8.16
CA ALA A 35 1.06 15.29 9.33
C ALA A 35 1.02 14.43 10.59
N SER A 36 2.14 13.82 10.99
CA SER A 36 2.25 13.10 12.26
C SER A 36 2.22 14.04 13.46
N GLU A 37 1.59 13.58 14.54
CA GLU A 37 1.53 14.26 15.85
C GLU A 37 2.58 13.71 16.83
N ASP A 38 3.27 12.61 16.45
CA ASP A 38 4.35 11.98 17.22
C ASP A 38 5.74 12.41 16.72
N LYS A 39 6.81 11.77 17.19
CA LYS A 39 8.18 12.08 16.79
C LYS A 39 8.63 11.45 15.48
N SER A 40 7.69 11.05 14.61
CA SER A 40 8.00 10.43 13.31
C SER A 40 8.92 11.30 12.47
N THR A 41 8.69 12.61 12.42
CA THR A 41 9.50 13.56 11.64
C THR A 41 10.95 13.65 12.15
N GLU A 42 11.16 13.61 13.48
CA GLU A 42 12.50 13.61 14.09
C GLU A 42 13.25 12.32 13.77
N VAL A 43 12.55 11.18 13.87
CA VAL A 43 13.10 9.88 13.47
C VAL A 43 13.48 9.90 11.99
N ALA A 44 12.61 10.41 11.11
CA ALA A 44 12.88 10.51 9.67
C ALA A 44 14.16 11.28 9.37
N LYS A 45 14.36 12.46 10.00
CA LYS A 45 15.55 13.32 9.84
C LYS A 45 16.88 12.63 10.18
N SER A 46 16.86 11.58 11.00
CA SER A 46 18.05 10.84 11.38
C SER A 46 18.54 9.85 10.33
N TYR A 47 17.73 9.51 9.33
CA TYR A 47 18.03 8.46 8.34
C TYR A 47 17.80 8.86 6.90
N ALA A 48 16.87 9.79 6.64
CA ALA A 48 16.45 10.13 5.29
C ALA A 48 17.39 11.17 4.65
N THR A 49 17.55 11.06 3.33
CA THR A 49 18.22 12.08 2.51
C THR A 49 17.36 13.34 2.44
N HIS A 50 16.05 13.16 2.31
CA HIS A 50 15.07 14.22 2.26
C HIS A 50 13.85 13.90 3.12
N VAL A 51 13.31 14.91 3.80
CA VAL A 51 12.07 14.79 4.57
C VAL A 51 11.09 15.85 4.09
N ILE A 52 9.91 15.42 3.64
CA ILE A 52 8.76 16.28 3.37
C ILE A 52 7.83 16.20 4.56
N THR A 53 7.37 17.35 5.07
CA THR A 53 6.36 17.39 6.14
C THR A 53 5.10 18.07 5.62
N ASN A 54 4.01 17.32 5.52
CA ASN A 54 2.72 17.84 5.08
C ASN A 54 1.97 18.50 6.25
N ALA A 55 1.20 19.55 5.96
CA ALA A 55 0.36 20.23 6.95
C ALA A 55 -0.90 19.41 7.30
N GLU A 56 -1.35 18.53 6.40
CA GLU A 56 -2.48 17.62 6.59
C GLU A 56 -2.17 16.25 5.99
N ASN A 57 -2.91 15.23 6.42
CA ASN A 57 -2.78 13.89 5.85
C ASN A 57 -3.42 13.86 4.45
N LEU A 58 -2.60 13.78 3.41
CA LEU A 58 -3.03 13.76 2.01
C LEU A 58 -3.42 12.36 1.50
N GLY A 59 -3.24 11.31 2.31
CA GLY A 59 -3.37 9.92 1.90
C GLY A 59 -2.06 9.33 1.39
N PHE A 60 -2.04 8.00 1.25
CA PHE A 60 -0.81 7.26 0.94
C PHE A 60 -0.29 7.59 -0.47
N GLY A 61 -1.15 7.48 -1.48
CA GLY A 61 -0.75 7.66 -2.88
C GLY A 61 -0.22 9.07 -3.17
N ALA A 62 -0.89 10.12 -2.66
CA ALA A 62 -0.47 11.51 -2.85
C ALA A 62 0.91 11.78 -2.18
N ALA A 63 1.12 11.25 -0.97
CA ALA A 63 2.41 11.36 -0.29
C ALA A 63 3.52 10.60 -1.05
N CYS A 64 3.23 9.39 -1.56
CA CYS A 64 4.16 8.65 -2.41
C CYS A 64 4.55 9.44 -3.68
N ASN A 65 3.58 10.11 -4.30
CA ASN A 65 3.82 10.95 -5.49
C ASN A 65 4.77 12.11 -5.18
N GLN A 66 4.62 12.75 -4.02
CA GLN A 66 5.53 13.82 -3.59
C GLN A 66 6.97 13.29 -3.46
N GLY A 67 7.15 12.16 -2.78
CA GLY A 67 8.48 11.56 -2.59
C GLY A 67 9.13 11.13 -3.91
N ALA A 68 8.37 10.50 -4.79
CA ALA A 68 8.88 10.02 -6.09
C ALA A 68 9.33 11.15 -7.02
N ARG A 69 8.76 12.35 -6.91
CA ARG A 69 9.18 13.53 -7.69
C ARG A 69 10.56 14.05 -7.26
N LEU A 70 10.92 13.90 -5.98
CA LEU A 70 12.22 14.36 -5.46
C LEU A 70 13.36 13.42 -5.84
N LEU A 71 13.10 12.13 -5.98
CA LEU A 71 14.12 11.13 -6.31
C LEU A 71 14.75 11.41 -7.68
N THR A 72 16.04 11.13 -7.80
CA THR A 72 16.79 11.24 -9.07
C THR A 72 17.12 9.87 -9.68
N THR A 73 16.72 8.81 -9.04
CA THR A 73 17.01 7.41 -9.38
C THR A 73 16.16 6.86 -10.53
N THR A 74 16.61 5.76 -11.14
CA THR A 74 15.88 5.11 -12.26
C THR A 74 14.66 4.32 -11.79
N HIS A 75 14.67 3.86 -10.53
CA HIS A 75 13.56 3.13 -9.92
C HIS A 75 13.19 3.75 -8.59
N VAL A 76 11.89 3.75 -8.28
CA VAL A 76 11.36 4.13 -6.97
C VAL A 76 10.89 2.90 -6.23
N PHE A 77 11.30 2.76 -4.99
CA PHE A 77 10.83 1.72 -4.07
C PHE A 77 9.92 2.34 -3.00
N PHE A 78 8.64 2.14 -3.14
CA PHE A 78 7.66 2.47 -2.11
C PHE A 78 7.70 1.40 -1.03
N LEU A 79 7.97 1.79 0.21
CA LEU A 79 8.10 0.88 1.34
C LEU A 79 7.31 1.40 2.54
N ASN A 80 6.48 0.55 3.14
CA ASN A 80 5.74 0.93 4.33
C ASN A 80 6.67 1.15 5.53
N PRO A 81 6.34 2.09 6.45
CA PRO A 81 7.19 2.41 7.61
C PRO A 81 7.32 1.27 8.63
N ASP A 82 6.48 0.23 8.55
CA ASP A 82 6.54 -0.99 9.37
C ASP A 82 6.99 -2.23 8.58
N ALA A 83 7.58 -2.02 7.40
CA ALA A 83 8.16 -3.06 6.56
C ALA A 83 9.67 -3.19 6.81
N HIS A 84 10.15 -4.43 6.94
CA HIS A 84 11.55 -4.74 7.19
C HIS A 84 12.14 -5.57 6.05
N LEU A 85 13.09 -5.02 5.35
CA LEU A 85 13.86 -5.73 4.33
C LEU A 85 14.71 -6.82 4.97
N SER A 86 14.71 -8.04 4.41
CA SER A 86 15.72 -9.05 4.74
C SER A 86 17.09 -8.64 4.18
N GLN A 87 18.15 -9.22 4.70
CA GLN A 87 19.52 -8.89 4.32
C GLN A 87 19.79 -9.05 2.81
N SER A 88 19.17 -10.04 2.16
CA SER A 88 19.32 -10.31 0.72
C SER A 88 18.26 -9.64 -0.15
N ALA A 89 17.25 -8.99 0.44
CA ALA A 89 16.10 -8.53 -0.33
C ALA A 89 16.47 -7.55 -1.46
N LEU A 90 17.33 -6.59 -1.17
CA LEU A 90 17.76 -5.59 -2.16
C LEU A 90 18.56 -6.24 -3.29
N TYR A 91 19.52 -7.11 -2.97
CA TYR A 91 20.29 -7.83 -3.96
C TYR A 91 19.39 -8.63 -4.93
N GLU A 92 18.39 -9.35 -4.39
CA GLU A 92 17.47 -10.13 -5.23
C GLU A 92 16.56 -9.24 -6.09
N LEU A 93 16.18 -8.06 -5.58
CA LEU A 93 15.40 -7.09 -6.35
C LEU A 93 16.23 -6.45 -7.46
N GLU A 94 17.47 -6.05 -7.18
CA GLU A 94 18.40 -5.50 -8.18
C GLU A 94 18.66 -6.51 -9.29
N LYS A 95 18.93 -7.77 -8.95
CA LYS A 95 19.09 -8.87 -9.91
C LYS A 95 17.82 -9.08 -10.75
N ALA A 96 16.64 -8.94 -10.17
CA ALA A 96 15.39 -9.05 -10.91
C ALA A 96 15.22 -7.89 -11.91
N ILE A 97 15.57 -6.66 -11.52
CA ILE A 97 15.51 -5.48 -12.39
C ILE A 97 16.48 -5.64 -13.58
N GLU A 98 17.69 -6.15 -13.34
CA GLU A 98 18.66 -6.43 -14.41
C GLU A 98 18.17 -7.54 -15.36
N LYS A 99 17.53 -8.57 -14.82
CA LYS A 99 16.98 -9.68 -15.61
C LYS A 99 15.78 -9.30 -16.46
N PHE A 100 14.95 -8.37 -15.98
CA PHE A 100 13.71 -7.93 -16.63
C PHE A 100 13.70 -6.40 -16.84
N PRO A 101 14.60 -5.85 -17.67
CA PRO A 101 14.77 -4.40 -17.81
C PRO A 101 13.54 -3.68 -18.37
N ASP A 102 12.69 -4.39 -19.09
CA ASP A 102 11.45 -3.86 -19.67
C ASP A 102 10.22 -3.94 -18.74
N ALA A 103 10.36 -4.56 -17.56
CA ALA A 103 9.27 -4.64 -16.62
C ALA A 103 8.91 -3.26 -16.02
N GLY A 104 7.62 -3.03 -15.81
CA GLY A 104 7.12 -1.79 -15.23
C GLY A 104 7.22 -1.73 -13.72
N GLY A 105 7.26 -2.90 -13.05
CA GLY A 105 7.35 -2.95 -11.59
C GLY A 105 7.75 -4.31 -11.05
N PHE A 106 8.20 -4.31 -9.79
CA PHE A 106 8.70 -5.49 -9.09
C PHE A 106 8.12 -5.54 -7.68
N GLY A 107 7.66 -6.72 -7.26
CA GLY A 107 7.13 -6.95 -5.93
C GLY A 107 7.90 -8.04 -5.19
N PRO A 108 8.46 -7.76 -4.01
CA PRO A 108 9.04 -8.78 -3.16
C PRO A 108 7.97 -9.69 -2.55
N ARG A 109 8.41 -10.79 -1.96
CA ARG A 109 7.58 -11.61 -1.08
C ARG A 109 7.33 -10.87 0.22
N VAL A 110 6.12 -10.32 0.39
CA VAL A 110 5.70 -9.67 1.64
C VAL A 110 5.12 -10.71 2.59
N LYS A 111 5.77 -10.93 3.74
CA LYS A 111 5.30 -11.84 4.80
C LYS A 111 4.76 -11.03 5.97
N ASN A 112 3.46 -11.09 6.20
CA ASN A 112 2.85 -10.48 7.37
C ASN A 112 3.12 -11.34 8.61
N LEU A 113 3.64 -10.74 9.68
CA LEU A 113 3.85 -11.43 10.94
C LEU A 113 2.51 -11.96 11.48
N GLY A 114 2.48 -13.25 11.83
CA GLY A 114 1.27 -13.93 12.32
C GLY A 114 0.30 -14.42 11.23
N GLN A 115 0.65 -14.34 9.95
CA GLN A 115 -0.12 -14.92 8.85
C GLN A 115 0.66 -16.03 8.13
N THR A 116 -0.04 -17.12 7.79
CA THR A 116 0.55 -18.23 7.02
C THR A 116 0.65 -17.95 5.52
N LYS A 117 -0.25 -17.14 4.96
CA LYS A 117 -0.25 -16.75 3.55
C LYS A 117 0.56 -15.47 3.35
N SER A 118 1.59 -15.54 2.52
CA SER A 118 2.52 -14.45 2.22
C SER A 118 2.44 -13.97 0.76
N PHE A 119 1.41 -14.37 0.03
CA PHE A 119 1.21 -13.98 -1.36
C PHE A 119 -0.22 -13.50 -1.56
N ARG A 120 -0.37 -12.37 -2.24
CA ARG A 120 -1.64 -11.77 -2.56
C ARG A 120 -1.78 -11.75 -4.08
N SER A 121 -2.57 -12.68 -4.60
CA SER A 121 -2.77 -12.86 -6.05
C SER A 121 -4.01 -12.16 -6.60
N LYS A 122 -4.79 -11.46 -5.76
CA LYS A 122 -6.10 -10.94 -6.16
C LYS A 122 -6.07 -9.43 -6.37
N SER A 123 -6.18 -9.00 -7.63
CA SER A 123 -6.56 -7.65 -8.01
C SER A 123 -8.08 -7.47 -7.88
N TYR A 124 -8.53 -6.34 -7.37
CA TYR A 124 -9.95 -5.98 -7.36
C TYR A 124 -10.45 -5.62 -8.77
N ILE A 125 -9.59 -4.99 -9.58
CA ILE A 125 -9.95 -4.52 -10.93
C ILE A 125 -10.07 -5.69 -11.90
N GLN A 126 -9.24 -6.71 -11.77
CA GLN A 126 -9.19 -7.86 -12.66
C GLN A 126 -10.03 -9.04 -12.16
N GLN A 127 -11.30 -8.81 -11.88
CA GLN A 127 -12.25 -9.83 -11.44
C GLN A 127 -12.41 -10.97 -12.47
N GLY A 128 -11.55 -11.94 -12.49
CA GLY A 128 -11.64 -13.10 -13.37
C GLY A 128 -10.34 -13.82 -13.68
N ARG A 129 -9.20 -13.24 -13.36
CA ARG A 129 -7.91 -13.93 -13.38
C ARG A 129 -7.45 -14.26 -11.97
N TYR A 130 -8.26 -15.03 -11.27
CA TYR A 130 -7.83 -15.65 -10.04
C TYR A 130 -6.92 -16.83 -10.41
N LEU A 131 -5.70 -16.73 -10.00
CA LEU A 131 -4.95 -17.95 -9.75
C LEU A 131 -5.63 -18.57 -8.51
N GLU A 132 -6.56 -19.50 -8.72
CA GLU A 132 -7.20 -20.23 -7.64
C GLU A 132 -6.13 -20.94 -6.83
N ASP A 133 -6.18 -20.80 -5.50
CA ASP A 133 -5.28 -21.45 -4.51
C ASP A 133 -3.81 -21.60 -4.96
N CYS A 134 -3.24 -20.52 -5.50
CA CYS A 134 -1.91 -20.56 -6.02
C CYS A 134 -0.91 -20.87 -4.93
N GLN A 135 -0.17 -21.91 -5.16
CA GLN A 135 1.14 -22.04 -4.55
C GLN A 135 1.91 -20.75 -4.79
N VAL A 136 2.44 -20.19 -3.72
CA VAL A 136 3.31 -19.01 -3.83
C VAL A 136 4.40 -19.36 -4.85
N PRO A 137 4.59 -18.56 -5.92
CA PRO A 137 5.64 -18.86 -6.89
C PRO A 137 6.99 -18.99 -6.20
N THR A 138 7.75 -20.01 -6.59
CA THR A 138 9.09 -20.27 -6.04
C THR A 138 10.20 -19.59 -6.87
N ASP A 139 9.86 -19.13 -8.06
CA ASP A 139 10.73 -18.38 -8.96
C ASP A 139 10.02 -17.10 -9.44
N TYR A 140 10.73 -16.25 -10.18
CA TYR A 140 10.16 -15.05 -10.79
C TYR A 140 8.88 -15.37 -11.54
N ALA A 141 7.85 -14.59 -11.31
CA ALA A 141 6.57 -14.77 -11.97
C ALA A 141 5.95 -13.43 -12.36
N GLU A 142 5.34 -13.37 -13.54
CA GLU A 142 4.49 -12.25 -13.89
C GLU A 142 3.19 -12.33 -13.08
N VAL A 143 2.79 -11.18 -12.49
CA VAL A 143 1.62 -11.07 -11.63
C VAL A 143 0.71 -9.93 -12.09
N ASP A 144 -0.54 -10.00 -11.67
CA ASP A 144 -1.51 -8.96 -11.99
C ASP A 144 -1.41 -7.73 -11.07
N PHE A 145 -0.80 -7.91 -9.90
CA PHE A 145 -0.84 -6.93 -8.82
C PHE A 145 0.38 -7.07 -7.91
N ILE A 146 0.91 -5.93 -7.47
CA ILE A 146 1.97 -5.84 -6.44
C ILE A 146 1.43 -5.07 -5.25
N ASP A 147 1.64 -5.62 -4.04
CA ASP A 147 1.20 -5.02 -2.77
C ASP A 147 1.97 -3.72 -2.49
N GLY A 148 1.27 -2.63 -2.24
CA GLY A 148 1.84 -1.32 -1.95
C GLY A 148 2.68 -1.26 -0.67
N ALA A 149 2.66 -2.29 0.16
CA ALA A 149 3.55 -2.37 1.32
C ALA A 149 5.03 -2.42 0.93
N ALA A 150 5.35 -2.97 -0.28
CA ALA A 150 6.68 -2.98 -0.85
C ALA A 150 6.58 -3.14 -2.38
N LEU A 151 6.68 -2.03 -3.09
CA LEU A 151 6.52 -1.98 -4.55
C LEU A 151 7.66 -1.18 -5.17
N ILE A 152 8.38 -1.79 -6.12
CA ILE A 152 9.34 -1.08 -6.97
C ILE A 152 8.70 -0.81 -8.32
N CYS A 153 8.91 0.40 -8.83
CA CYS A 153 8.44 0.81 -10.14
C CYS A 153 9.56 1.52 -10.90
N ASN A 154 9.61 1.34 -12.23
CA ASN A 154 10.40 2.24 -13.07
C ASN A 154 9.87 3.66 -12.87
N ARG A 155 10.76 4.59 -12.47
CA ARG A 155 10.37 5.96 -12.06
C ARG A 155 9.80 6.76 -13.21
N ASP A 156 10.39 6.68 -14.39
CA ASP A 156 9.92 7.46 -15.54
C ASP A 156 8.52 6.98 -15.99
N LEU A 157 8.30 5.65 -15.98
CA LEU A 157 6.98 5.09 -16.22
C LEU A 157 5.98 5.53 -15.15
N PHE A 158 6.35 5.50 -13.87
CA PHE A 158 5.51 5.96 -12.76
C PHE A 158 5.08 7.42 -12.95
N LEU A 159 6.03 8.30 -13.26
CA LEU A 159 5.75 9.73 -13.49
C LEU A 159 4.91 9.95 -14.75
N LYS A 160 5.18 9.21 -15.83
CA LYS A 160 4.39 9.25 -17.07
C LYS A 160 2.94 8.81 -16.85
N LEU A 161 2.71 7.89 -15.94
CA LEU A 161 1.38 7.47 -15.51
C LEU A 161 0.73 8.42 -14.51
N SER A 162 1.36 9.56 -14.20
CA SER A 162 0.91 10.52 -13.17
C SER A 162 0.92 9.94 -11.75
N GLY A 163 1.72 8.90 -11.50
CA GLY A 163 1.88 8.28 -10.20
C GLY A 163 0.64 7.50 -9.71
N PHE A 164 0.44 7.48 -8.40
CA PHE A 164 -0.80 6.99 -7.79
C PHE A 164 -1.95 7.95 -8.03
N ASP A 165 -3.18 7.43 -8.15
CA ASP A 165 -4.39 8.25 -8.26
C ASP A 165 -4.70 8.94 -6.92
N GLU A 166 -4.48 10.24 -6.83
CA GLU A 166 -4.65 11.04 -5.60
C GLU A 166 -6.12 11.13 -5.13
N ASN A 167 -7.07 10.76 -5.96
CA ASN A 167 -8.47 10.59 -5.54
C ASN A 167 -8.67 9.36 -4.65
N ILE A 168 -7.71 8.43 -4.62
CA ILE A 168 -7.72 7.24 -3.75
C ILE A 168 -6.89 7.57 -2.51
N PHE A 169 -7.56 7.90 -1.40
CA PHE A 169 -6.87 8.31 -0.17
C PHE A 169 -6.04 7.18 0.46
N LEU A 170 -6.62 5.97 0.54
CA LEU A 170 -5.98 4.80 1.17
C LEU A 170 -6.64 3.52 0.69
N TYR A 171 -5.84 2.48 0.42
CA TYR A 171 -6.20 1.17 -0.12
C TYR A 171 -6.63 1.22 -1.59
N TYR A 172 -6.21 0.22 -2.35
CA TYR A 172 -6.46 0.03 -3.78
C TYR A 172 -5.71 1.01 -4.71
N GLU A 173 -4.90 1.94 -4.21
CA GLU A 173 -4.01 2.77 -5.02
C GLU A 173 -2.94 1.92 -5.72
N ASP A 174 -2.47 0.86 -5.06
CA ASP A 174 -1.53 -0.13 -5.58
C ASP A 174 -2.17 -1.00 -6.67
N ASP A 175 -3.43 -1.38 -6.51
CA ASP A 175 -4.21 -2.11 -7.51
C ASP A 175 -4.45 -1.25 -8.76
N ASP A 176 -4.83 0.02 -8.58
CA ASP A 176 -4.98 0.99 -9.64
C ASP A 176 -3.68 1.20 -10.44
N LEU A 177 -2.56 1.41 -9.75
CA LEU A 177 -1.25 1.58 -10.39
C LEU A 177 -0.82 0.33 -11.15
N SER A 178 -0.93 -0.84 -10.52
CA SER A 178 -0.62 -2.13 -11.12
C SER A 178 -1.40 -2.36 -12.42
N TYR A 179 -2.69 -2.06 -12.40
CA TYR A 179 -3.54 -2.15 -13.58
C TYR A 179 -3.09 -1.20 -14.69
N ARG A 180 -2.80 0.08 -14.38
CA ARG A 180 -2.35 1.07 -15.38
C ARG A 180 -0.98 0.72 -15.98
N ILE A 181 -0.05 0.19 -15.20
CA ILE A 181 1.24 -0.30 -15.70
C ILE A 181 1.00 -1.41 -16.74
N ARG A 182 0.13 -2.37 -16.43
CA ARG A 182 -0.17 -3.48 -17.34
C ARG A 182 -0.92 -3.03 -18.60
N CYS A 183 -1.79 -2.04 -18.50
CA CYS A 183 -2.45 -1.43 -19.66
C CYS A 183 -1.44 -0.78 -20.64
N CYS A 184 -0.26 -0.40 -20.16
CA CYS A 184 0.84 0.07 -21.01
C CYS A 184 1.69 -1.07 -21.61
N GLY A 185 1.27 -2.33 -21.49
CA GLY A 185 1.99 -3.50 -21.98
C GLY A 185 3.25 -3.83 -21.18
N LYS A 186 3.38 -3.33 -19.93
CA LYS A 186 4.52 -3.58 -19.06
C LYS A 186 4.21 -4.65 -18.04
N ALA A 187 5.11 -5.63 -17.87
CA ALA A 187 4.96 -6.70 -16.89
C ALA A 187 5.18 -6.20 -15.46
N LEU A 188 4.54 -6.87 -14.53
CA LEU A 188 4.82 -6.78 -13.09
C LEU A 188 5.44 -8.09 -12.64
N ILE A 189 6.63 -8.04 -12.06
CA ILE A 189 7.40 -9.22 -11.69
C ILE A 189 7.39 -9.45 -10.18
N TYR A 190 6.91 -10.61 -9.78
CA TYR A 190 7.03 -11.08 -8.40
C TYR A 190 8.41 -11.70 -8.18
N VAL A 191 9.08 -11.31 -7.08
CA VAL A 191 10.44 -11.74 -6.71
C VAL A 191 10.39 -12.51 -5.40
N PRO A 192 10.17 -13.83 -5.42
CA PRO A 192 9.95 -14.63 -4.21
C PRO A 192 11.18 -14.73 -3.29
N GLN A 193 12.38 -14.57 -3.83
CA GLN A 193 13.64 -14.60 -3.08
C GLN A 193 13.85 -13.33 -2.25
N ALA A 194 13.29 -12.20 -2.68
CA ALA A 194 13.31 -10.95 -1.94
C ALA A 194 12.25 -10.98 -0.83
N LEU A 195 12.67 -11.14 0.42
CA LEU A 195 11.74 -11.20 1.54
C LEU A 195 11.62 -9.85 2.26
N VAL A 196 10.39 -9.39 2.40
CA VAL A 196 10.02 -8.23 3.23
C VAL A 196 9.08 -8.69 4.34
N LEU A 197 9.47 -8.45 5.58
CA LEU A 197 8.64 -8.73 6.76
C LEU A 197 7.79 -7.50 7.07
N HIS A 198 6.48 -7.62 7.01
CA HIS A 198 5.55 -6.56 7.35
C HIS A 198 5.02 -6.77 8.77
N ALA A 199 5.44 -5.94 9.71
CA ALA A 199 5.22 -6.17 11.13
C ALA A 199 3.75 -6.05 11.54
N LYS A 200 2.90 -5.35 10.75
CA LYS A 200 1.51 -4.98 11.13
C LYS A 200 1.39 -4.44 12.56
N LYS A 201 2.49 -3.98 13.10
CA LYS A 201 2.48 -3.22 14.33
C LYS A 201 1.94 -1.84 13.97
N SER A 202 0.60 -1.74 13.91
CA SER A 202 0.00 -0.41 13.87
C SER A 202 0.62 0.41 15.01
N SER A 203 1.16 1.55 14.68
CA SER A 203 1.74 2.55 15.57
C SER A 203 0.84 2.96 16.73
N SER A 204 -0.39 2.51 16.76
CA SER A 204 -1.36 2.78 17.82
C SER A 204 -2.10 1.51 18.23
N LYS A 205 -2.35 1.37 19.55
CA LYS A 205 -3.26 0.34 20.09
C LYS A 205 -4.55 0.36 19.26
N PRO A 206 -5.11 -0.82 18.89
CA PRO A 206 -6.29 -0.88 18.02
C PRO A 206 -7.48 -0.23 18.69
N LYS A 207 -7.66 1.06 18.43
CA LYS A 207 -8.80 1.84 18.90
C LYS A 207 -9.98 1.61 17.94
N PHE A 208 -11.20 1.66 18.46
CA PHE A 208 -12.44 1.62 17.68
C PHE A 208 -12.36 2.50 16.42
N ARG A 209 -11.87 3.76 16.58
CA ARG A 209 -11.68 4.72 15.50
C ARG A 209 -10.81 4.18 14.33
N LEU A 210 -9.73 3.45 14.64
CA LEU A 210 -8.85 2.90 13.61
C LEU A 210 -9.56 1.86 12.73
N HIS A 211 -10.33 0.95 13.34
CA HIS A 211 -11.09 -0.05 12.58
C HIS A 211 -12.21 0.59 11.74
N TYR A 212 -12.83 1.64 12.29
CA TYR A 212 -13.82 2.44 11.59
C TYR A 212 -13.21 3.12 10.35
N LEU A 213 -12.13 3.91 10.53
CA LEU A 213 -11.50 4.66 9.45
C LEU A 213 -10.95 3.74 8.34
N ARG A 214 -10.27 2.65 8.71
CA ARG A 214 -9.78 1.68 7.72
C ARG A 214 -10.89 1.14 6.83
N SER A 215 -12.00 0.72 7.42
CA SER A 215 -13.12 0.15 6.64
C SER A 215 -13.87 1.22 5.86
N TRP A 216 -13.90 2.44 6.36
CA TRP A 216 -14.47 3.59 5.67
C TRP A 216 -13.65 3.89 4.40
N HIS A 217 -12.32 4.07 4.51
CA HIS A 217 -11.46 4.34 3.37
C HIS A 217 -11.44 3.19 2.37
N GLU A 218 -11.32 1.94 2.84
CA GLU A 218 -11.37 0.74 1.98
C GLU A 218 -12.65 0.71 1.13
N THR A 219 -13.80 1.03 1.74
CA THR A 219 -15.07 1.04 1.04
C THR A 219 -15.17 2.19 0.04
N ARG A 220 -14.75 3.40 0.41
CA ARG A 220 -14.73 4.57 -0.48
C ARG A 220 -13.81 4.36 -1.68
N SER A 221 -12.60 3.86 -1.45
CA SER A 221 -11.64 3.56 -2.52
C SER A 221 -12.18 2.51 -3.47
N ARG A 222 -12.81 1.44 -2.95
CA ARG A 222 -13.47 0.41 -3.77
C ARG A 222 -14.59 0.99 -4.63
N MET A 223 -15.40 1.91 -4.09
CA MET A 223 -16.44 2.60 -4.86
C MET A 223 -15.84 3.49 -5.96
N LYS A 224 -14.77 4.23 -5.66
CA LYS A 224 -14.06 5.07 -6.63
C LYS A 224 -13.49 4.22 -7.77
N LEU A 225 -12.83 3.09 -7.45
CA LEU A 225 -12.35 2.16 -8.47
C LEU A 225 -13.47 1.56 -9.31
N SER A 226 -14.55 1.13 -8.69
CA SER A 226 -15.69 0.57 -9.41
C SER A 226 -16.26 1.57 -10.40
N LYS A 227 -16.39 2.85 -9.99
CA LYS A 227 -16.82 3.93 -10.89
C LYS A 227 -15.81 4.19 -12.01
N LYS A 228 -14.50 4.23 -11.67
CA LYS A 228 -13.40 4.52 -12.62
C LYS A 228 -13.30 3.46 -13.73
N TYR A 229 -13.48 2.19 -13.37
CA TYR A 229 -13.28 1.05 -14.28
C TYR A 229 -14.58 0.35 -14.72
N GLY A 230 -15.75 0.92 -14.42
CA GLY A 230 -17.03 0.32 -14.77
C GLY A 230 -17.30 -1.03 -14.10
N LEU A 231 -16.72 -1.28 -12.91
CA LEU A 231 -16.88 -2.55 -12.23
C LEU A 231 -18.24 -2.64 -11.51
N PRO A 232 -18.85 -3.82 -11.41
CA PRO A 232 -20.12 -3.98 -10.72
C PRO A 232 -19.99 -3.66 -9.24
N PHE A 233 -20.81 -2.74 -8.76
CA PHE A 233 -20.89 -2.37 -7.35
C PHE A 233 -22.34 -2.21 -6.91
N ASP A 234 -22.90 -3.25 -6.28
CA ASP A 234 -24.27 -3.21 -5.75
C ASP A 234 -24.32 -2.52 -4.39
N HIS A 235 -24.50 -1.21 -4.43
CA HIS A 235 -24.54 -0.33 -3.26
C HIS A 235 -25.61 -0.75 -2.23
N ARG A 236 -26.83 -1.13 -2.72
CA ARG A 236 -27.93 -1.52 -1.83
C ARG A 236 -27.61 -2.83 -1.09
N ARG A 237 -27.09 -3.81 -1.83
CA ARG A 237 -26.71 -5.11 -1.29
C ARG A 237 -25.58 -5.00 -0.26
N GLU A 238 -24.54 -4.20 -0.57
CA GLU A 238 -23.41 -3.95 0.35
C GLU A 238 -23.89 -3.25 1.63
N LYS A 239 -24.74 -2.21 1.51
CA LYS A 239 -25.31 -1.50 2.66
C LYS A 239 -26.16 -2.42 3.53
N LYS A 240 -27.06 -3.21 2.94
CA LYS A 240 -27.87 -4.20 3.66
C LYS A 240 -27.00 -5.21 4.42
N ARG A 241 -25.97 -5.77 3.76
CA ARG A 241 -25.03 -6.71 4.38
C ARG A 241 -24.27 -6.07 5.55
N ALA A 242 -23.80 -4.84 5.37
CA ALA A 242 -23.07 -4.13 6.42
C ALA A 242 -23.95 -3.85 7.64
N LEU A 243 -25.19 -3.43 7.44
CA LEU A 243 -26.16 -3.20 8.53
C LEU A 243 -26.47 -4.49 9.32
N ILE A 244 -26.73 -5.61 8.63
CA ILE A 244 -26.96 -6.90 9.30
C ILE A 244 -25.74 -7.32 10.13
N ARG A 245 -24.54 -7.18 9.59
CA ARG A 245 -23.30 -7.53 10.29
C ARG A 245 -23.02 -6.58 11.46
N LEU A 246 -23.31 -5.28 11.30
CA LEU A 246 -23.22 -4.30 12.37
C LEU A 246 -24.13 -4.70 13.53
N PHE A 247 -25.41 -4.95 13.26
CA PHE A 247 -26.40 -5.36 14.25
C PHE A 247 -25.95 -6.61 15.01
N ARG A 248 -25.53 -7.66 14.28
CA ARG A 248 -24.99 -8.89 14.90
C ARG A 248 -23.77 -8.61 15.78
N SER A 249 -22.86 -7.73 15.33
CA SER A 249 -21.65 -7.41 16.08
C SER A 249 -21.94 -6.63 17.37
N VAL A 250 -22.96 -5.79 17.38
CA VAL A 250 -23.43 -5.07 18.59
C VAL A 250 -24.03 -6.07 19.59
N ILE A 251 -24.94 -6.94 19.15
CA ILE A 251 -25.56 -7.94 20.02
C ILE A 251 -24.53 -8.90 20.62
N THR A 252 -23.52 -9.29 19.82
CA THR A 252 -22.46 -10.22 20.28
C THR A 252 -21.30 -9.50 20.98
N LEU A 253 -21.42 -8.22 21.31
CA LEU A 253 -20.41 -7.37 21.97
C LEU A 253 -19.04 -7.38 21.29
N LYS A 254 -19.01 -7.58 19.96
CA LYS A 254 -17.79 -7.58 19.15
C LYS A 254 -17.44 -6.18 18.67
N PHE A 255 -17.04 -5.31 19.57
CA PHE A 255 -16.84 -3.87 19.31
C PHE A 255 -15.92 -3.55 18.13
N ARG A 256 -14.85 -4.35 17.90
CA ARG A 256 -13.97 -4.16 16.73
C ARG A 256 -14.70 -4.42 15.41
N GLN A 257 -15.56 -5.43 15.37
CA GLN A 257 -16.36 -5.74 14.18
C GLN A 257 -17.46 -4.68 13.99
N ALA A 258 -18.08 -4.24 15.07
CA ALA A 258 -19.07 -3.15 15.04
C ALA A 258 -18.44 -1.88 14.45
N ALA A 259 -17.23 -1.50 14.88
CA ALA A 259 -16.52 -0.36 14.32
C ALA A 259 -16.29 -0.49 12.81
N ARG A 260 -15.86 -1.68 12.35
CA ARG A 260 -15.66 -1.94 10.92
C ARG A 260 -16.95 -1.78 10.10
N TYR A 261 -18.04 -2.41 10.54
CA TYR A 261 -19.29 -2.35 9.79
C TYR A 261 -19.96 -0.97 9.87
N LEU A 262 -19.75 -0.24 10.95
CA LEU A 262 -20.15 1.17 11.04
C LEU A 262 -19.37 2.02 10.03
N GLY A 263 -18.06 1.80 9.88
CA GLY A 263 -17.25 2.45 8.87
C GLY A 263 -17.76 2.16 7.45
N VAL A 264 -18.08 0.89 7.15
CA VAL A 264 -18.66 0.49 5.85
C VAL A 264 -20.01 1.18 5.61
N THR A 265 -20.93 1.16 6.57
CA THR A 265 -22.26 1.75 6.40
C THR A 265 -22.19 3.26 6.17
N HIS A 266 -21.30 3.94 6.90
CA HIS A 266 -21.10 5.39 6.73
C HIS A 266 -20.40 5.72 5.40
N ALA A 267 -19.44 4.90 4.95
CA ALA A 267 -18.80 5.08 3.66
C ALA A 267 -19.77 4.93 2.48
N LEU A 268 -20.78 4.08 2.63
CA LEU A 268 -21.86 3.88 1.65
C LEU A 268 -22.93 4.98 1.71
N ASP A 269 -22.87 5.88 2.66
CA ASP A 269 -23.73 7.04 2.73
C ASP A 269 -23.08 8.20 1.96
N LEU A 270 -23.58 8.45 0.75
CA LEU A 270 -23.02 9.46 -0.16
C LEU A 270 -23.24 10.91 0.31
N SER A 271 -24.17 11.12 1.25
CA SER A 271 -24.41 12.44 1.87
C SER A 271 -23.33 12.84 2.87
N ARG A 272 -22.50 11.89 3.34
CA ARG A 272 -21.45 12.17 4.33
C ARG A 272 -20.18 12.68 3.67
N PRO A 273 -19.54 13.72 4.24
CA PRO A 273 -18.26 14.23 3.75
C PRO A 273 -17.16 13.17 3.85
N GLU A 274 -16.10 13.35 3.07
CA GLU A 274 -14.92 12.51 3.21
C GLU A 274 -14.26 12.75 4.57
N VAL A 275 -13.91 11.67 5.25
CA VAL A 275 -13.17 11.70 6.52
C VAL A 275 -11.68 11.55 6.18
N ARG A 276 -10.87 12.52 6.57
CA ARG A 276 -9.41 12.51 6.39
C ARG A 276 -8.68 12.12 7.68
#